data_56f46f317d5b0e4845f426de440fd28d
#
_entry.id   56f46f317d5b0e4845f426de440fd28d
#
_cell.length_a   1.000
_cell.length_b   1.000
_cell.length_c   1.000
_cell.angle_alpha   90.00
_cell.angle_beta   90.00
_cell.angle_gamma   90.00
#
_symmetry.space_group_name_H-M   'P 1'
#
loop_
_entity.id
_entity.type
_entity.pdbx_description
1 polymer ?
#
loop_
_entity_poly.entity_id
_entity_poly.type
_entity_poly.pdbx_seq_one_letter_code
_entity_poly.pdbx_strand_id
1 'polypeptide(L)'
;MLSLPTLPANLQANLRTLHERITKAARAAGRDPSSVRLLAVSKAFPATVMAEAARAGQRAFGENYVQEALAKMDELANSADRPLEWHFIGPIQSNKTRAIAQAFDWVQSVDRLKIAERLAEQRPANLPLLNVLLQVNVSGEASKAGVAPDQLSQLAAAVAHLPRLRLRGLMAIPAPETDVERQRLAFARTNKLFRQLRAEGLKVDVLSMGMSDDLEAAIAEGATMVRIGTAIFGARVPSR
;
A
#
# COMPACT_ATOMS: atom_id res chain seq x y z
N MET A 1 27.15 20.89 1.28
CA MET A 1 26.69 20.21 0.05
C MET A 1 26.05 18.92 0.47
N LEU A 2 24.72 18.82 0.46
CA LEU A 2 23.99 17.57 0.66
C LEU A 2 24.21 16.73 -0.61
N SER A 3 24.89 15.61 -0.50
CA SER A 3 24.99 14.65 -1.62
C SER A 3 23.57 14.18 -1.93
N LEU A 4 23.06 14.55 -3.09
CA LEU A 4 21.84 13.96 -3.65
C LEU A 4 21.98 12.43 -3.64
N PRO A 5 20.97 11.68 -3.23
CA PRO A 5 21.00 10.23 -3.36
C PRO A 5 21.28 9.90 -4.82
N THR A 6 22.33 9.13 -5.05
CA THR A 6 22.71 8.66 -6.38
C THR A 6 21.51 7.91 -6.94
N LEU A 7 21.00 8.38 -8.08
CA LEU A 7 19.95 7.69 -8.83
C LEU A 7 20.39 6.23 -9.02
N PRO A 8 19.52 5.25 -8.76
CA PRO A 8 19.84 3.87 -9.07
C PRO A 8 20.11 3.80 -10.57
N ALA A 9 21.34 3.50 -10.94
CA ALA A 9 21.83 3.48 -12.33
C ALA A 9 20.99 2.60 -13.28
N ASN A 10 19.93 1.95 -12.78
CA ASN A 10 19.13 1.02 -13.56
C ASN A 10 17.68 0.85 -13.05
N LEU A 11 17.00 1.94 -12.68
CA LEU A 11 15.61 1.90 -12.16
C LEU A 11 14.65 1.18 -13.11
N GLN A 12 14.78 1.42 -14.42
CA GLN A 12 13.96 0.75 -15.43
C GLN A 12 14.20 -0.77 -15.46
N ALA A 13 15.44 -1.22 -15.33
CA ALA A 13 15.74 -2.65 -15.25
C ALA A 13 15.22 -3.26 -13.95
N ASN A 14 15.32 -2.54 -12.83
CA ASN A 14 14.76 -3.01 -11.55
C ASN A 14 13.25 -3.22 -11.65
N LEU A 15 12.52 -2.27 -12.24
CA LEU A 15 11.08 -2.39 -12.47
C LEU A 15 10.76 -3.58 -13.37
N ARG A 16 11.51 -3.77 -14.48
CA ARG A 16 11.32 -4.91 -15.37
C ARG A 16 11.52 -6.24 -14.63
N THR A 17 12.65 -6.40 -13.95
CA THR A 17 12.96 -7.61 -13.16
C THR A 17 11.88 -7.89 -12.13
N LEU A 18 11.36 -6.85 -11.48
CA LEU A 18 10.30 -6.98 -10.48
C LEU A 18 8.98 -7.42 -11.11
N HIS A 19 8.61 -6.87 -12.26
CA HIS A 19 7.43 -7.32 -13.00
C HIS A 19 7.56 -8.79 -13.46
N GLU A 20 8.76 -9.23 -13.86
CA GLU A 20 9.04 -10.63 -14.18
C GLU A 20 8.87 -11.54 -12.96
N ARG A 21 9.38 -11.11 -11.77
CA ARG A 21 9.19 -11.83 -10.50
C ARG A 21 7.71 -11.97 -10.16
N ILE A 22 6.94 -10.87 -10.20
CA ILE A 22 5.49 -10.87 -9.94
C ILE A 22 4.77 -11.82 -10.92
N THR A 23 5.10 -11.72 -12.19
CA THR A 23 4.53 -12.58 -13.24
C THR A 23 4.80 -14.06 -12.98
N LYS A 24 6.05 -14.40 -12.65
CA LYS A 24 6.46 -15.78 -12.34
C LYS A 24 5.73 -16.30 -11.10
N ALA A 25 5.69 -15.51 -10.03
CA ALA A 25 5.01 -15.88 -8.79
C ALA A 25 3.49 -16.07 -8.98
N ALA A 26 2.83 -15.17 -9.73
CA ALA A 26 1.41 -15.30 -10.02
C ALA A 26 1.11 -16.58 -10.83
N ARG A 27 1.88 -16.84 -11.88
CA ARG A 27 1.74 -18.09 -12.68
C ARG A 27 1.99 -19.34 -11.85
N ALA A 28 3.00 -19.35 -11.00
CA ALA A 28 3.28 -20.47 -10.10
C ALA A 28 2.13 -20.73 -9.11
N ALA A 29 1.39 -19.68 -8.74
CA ALA A 29 0.18 -19.77 -7.92
C ALA A 29 -1.10 -20.06 -8.72
N GLY A 30 -1.01 -20.36 -10.03
CA GLY A 30 -2.17 -20.60 -10.89
C GLY A 30 -3.03 -19.35 -11.13
N ARG A 31 -2.45 -18.15 -11.02
CA ARG A 31 -3.15 -16.87 -11.10
C ARG A 31 -2.74 -16.10 -12.35
N ASP A 32 -3.68 -15.28 -12.85
CA ASP A 32 -3.36 -14.29 -13.87
C ASP A 32 -2.39 -13.23 -13.29
N PRO A 33 -1.23 -12.96 -13.93
CA PRO A 33 -0.31 -11.92 -13.52
C PRO A 33 -0.95 -10.54 -13.36
N SER A 34 -1.94 -10.20 -14.18
CA SER A 34 -2.67 -8.92 -14.11
C SER A 34 -3.49 -8.77 -12.82
N SER A 35 -3.73 -9.86 -12.09
CA SER A 35 -4.41 -9.85 -10.79
C SER A 35 -3.56 -9.30 -9.64
N VAL A 36 -2.27 -9.02 -9.89
CA VAL A 36 -1.34 -8.52 -8.88
C VAL A 36 -0.78 -7.17 -9.29
N ARG A 37 -1.10 -6.14 -8.54
CA ARG A 37 -0.61 -4.77 -8.77
C ARG A 37 0.68 -4.51 -7.99
N LEU A 38 1.60 -3.77 -8.61
CA LEU A 38 2.78 -3.23 -7.97
C LEU A 38 2.49 -1.83 -7.42
N LEU A 39 2.68 -1.62 -6.12
CA LEU A 39 2.78 -0.32 -5.48
C LEU A 39 4.25 0.00 -5.21
N ALA A 40 4.78 1.02 -5.86
CA ALA A 40 6.16 1.47 -5.64
C ALA A 40 6.24 2.33 -4.37
N VAL A 41 6.96 1.87 -3.35
CA VAL A 41 7.09 2.58 -2.07
C VAL A 41 8.22 3.59 -2.16
N SER A 42 7.87 4.86 -2.38
CA SER A 42 8.76 5.97 -2.70
C SER A 42 9.15 6.85 -1.50
N LYS A 43 8.72 6.49 -0.28
CA LYS A 43 9.11 7.22 0.93
C LYS A 43 10.63 7.38 1.05
N ALA A 44 11.07 8.59 1.42
CA ALA A 44 12.48 8.99 1.54
C ALA A 44 13.27 9.00 0.22
N PHE A 45 12.60 8.96 -0.94
CA PHE A 45 13.22 9.20 -2.24
C PHE A 45 12.69 10.50 -2.84
N PRO A 46 13.51 11.30 -3.56
CA PRO A 46 13.07 12.57 -4.14
C PRO A 46 12.10 12.39 -5.31
N ALA A 47 11.35 13.43 -5.62
CA ALA A 47 10.38 13.45 -6.72
C ALA A 47 11.03 13.14 -8.09
N THR A 48 12.30 13.53 -8.30
CA THR A 48 13.06 13.23 -9.52
C THR A 48 13.17 11.72 -9.80
N VAL A 49 13.40 10.92 -8.76
CA VAL A 49 13.46 9.43 -8.87
C VAL A 49 12.07 8.86 -9.19
N MET A 50 11.02 9.44 -8.59
CA MET A 50 9.64 9.06 -8.91
C MET A 50 9.27 9.41 -10.35
N ALA A 51 9.70 10.56 -10.85
CA ALA A 51 9.49 10.96 -12.25
C ALA A 51 10.12 9.96 -13.23
N GLU A 52 11.30 9.40 -12.90
CA GLU A 52 11.92 8.35 -13.72
C GLU A 52 11.13 7.05 -13.68
N ALA A 53 10.67 6.63 -12.49
CA ALA A 53 9.79 5.47 -12.38
C ALA A 53 8.49 5.67 -13.17
N ALA A 54 7.92 6.89 -13.14
CA ALA A 54 6.73 7.23 -13.89
C ALA A 54 6.96 7.16 -15.41
N ARG A 55 8.12 7.64 -15.91
CA ARG A 55 8.51 7.49 -17.32
C ARG A 55 8.69 6.01 -17.71
N ALA A 56 9.14 5.18 -16.79
CA ALA A 56 9.24 3.73 -16.97
C ALA A 56 7.87 3.00 -16.85
N GLY A 57 6.75 3.72 -16.67
CA GLY A 57 5.40 3.17 -16.65
C GLY A 57 4.80 2.95 -15.27
N GLN A 58 5.56 3.16 -14.18
CA GLN A 58 5.01 3.04 -12.83
C GLN A 58 4.04 4.18 -12.53
N ARG A 59 2.84 3.86 -12.01
CA ARG A 59 1.80 4.87 -11.76
C ARG A 59 1.37 4.96 -10.30
N ALA A 60 1.38 3.86 -9.55
CA ALA A 60 0.95 3.79 -8.16
C ALA A 60 2.15 3.94 -7.22
N PHE A 61 2.11 4.95 -6.34
CA PHE A 61 3.19 5.25 -5.41
C PHE A 61 2.69 5.27 -3.97
N GLY A 62 3.49 4.68 -3.07
CA GLY A 62 3.18 4.56 -1.64
C GLY A 62 4.06 5.45 -0.77
N GLU A 63 3.44 6.28 0.06
CA GLU A 63 4.09 7.25 0.93
C GLU A 63 3.72 7.05 2.40
N ASN A 64 4.67 7.34 3.29
CA ASN A 64 4.47 7.20 4.73
C ASN A 64 4.32 8.56 5.44
N TYR A 65 4.81 9.64 4.84
CA TYR A 65 4.91 10.96 5.47
C TYR A 65 4.13 11.99 4.65
N VAL A 66 3.11 12.59 5.28
CA VAL A 66 2.17 13.48 4.58
C VAL A 66 2.86 14.68 3.94
N GLN A 67 3.72 15.39 4.69
CA GLN A 67 4.39 16.58 4.18
C GLN A 67 5.34 16.28 3.02
N GLU A 68 6.10 15.19 3.12
CA GLU A 68 6.97 14.72 2.05
C GLU A 68 6.16 14.38 0.79
N ALA A 69 5.04 13.68 0.96
CA ALA A 69 4.16 13.31 -0.15
C ALA A 69 3.56 14.55 -0.84
N LEU A 70 3.07 15.53 -0.08
CA LEU A 70 2.50 16.76 -0.64
C LEU A 70 3.52 17.54 -1.46
N ALA A 71 4.75 17.69 -0.95
CA ALA A 71 5.82 18.34 -1.70
C ALA A 71 6.12 17.62 -3.03
N LYS A 72 6.16 16.29 -3.01
CA LYS A 72 6.35 15.48 -4.23
C LYS A 72 5.18 15.59 -5.20
N MET A 73 3.94 15.64 -4.69
CA MET A 73 2.75 15.84 -5.52
C MET A 73 2.82 17.17 -6.28
N ASP A 74 3.22 18.25 -5.58
CA ASP A 74 3.38 19.57 -6.17
C ASP A 74 4.50 19.57 -7.24
N GLU A 75 5.66 18.99 -6.95
CA GLU A 75 6.77 18.87 -7.89
C GLU A 75 6.41 18.04 -9.14
N LEU A 76 5.57 17.02 -8.98
CA LEU A 76 5.21 16.07 -10.05
C LEU A 76 3.91 16.42 -10.77
N ALA A 77 3.20 17.47 -10.38
CA ALA A 77 1.89 17.82 -10.91
C ALA A 77 1.85 17.91 -12.45
N ASN A 78 2.96 18.37 -13.06
CA ASN A 78 3.09 18.53 -14.52
C ASN A 78 4.15 17.62 -15.14
N SER A 79 4.66 16.62 -14.40
CA SER A 79 5.83 15.84 -14.81
C SER A 79 5.50 14.48 -15.42
N ALA A 80 4.23 14.09 -15.45
CA ALA A 80 3.79 12.79 -15.96
C ALA A 80 2.74 12.96 -17.05
N ASP A 81 2.85 12.20 -18.15
CA ASP A 81 1.87 12.16 -19.26
C ASP A 81 0.47 11.69 -18.82
N ARG A 82 0.39 11.05 -17.68
CA ARG A 82 -0.85 10.56 -17.08
C ARG A 82 -0.80 10.76 -15.56
N PRO A 83 -1.96 10.96 -14.90
CA PRO A 83 -2.02 11.11 -13.44
C PRO A 83 -1.33 9.96 -12.69
N LEU A 84 -0.63 10.30 -11.62
CA LEU A 84 -0.08 9.34 -10.67
C LEU A 84 -1.15 8.97 -9.64
N GLU A 85 -1.14 7.73 -9.17
CA GLU A 85 -2.03 7.25 -8.12
C GLU A 85 -1.28 7.24 -6.78
N TRP A 86 -1.78 7.98 -5.81
CA TRP A 86 -1.11 8.20 -4.54
C TRP A 86 -1.74 7.38 -3.41
N HIS A 87 -0.93 6.54 -2.77
CA HIS A 87 -1.32 5.72 -1.65
C HIS A 87 -0.65 6.19 -0.36
N PHE A 88 -1.44 6.52 0.65
CA PHE A 88 -0.91 6.69 1.99
C PHE A 88 -0.85 5.33 2.68
N ILE A 89 0.36 4.92 3.10
CA ILE A 89 0.62 3.61 3.70
C ILE A 89 1.30 3.70 5.08
N GLY A 90 1.55 4.91 5.57
CA GLY A 90 2.14 5.18 6.89
C GLY A 90 1.10 5.21 8.01
N PRO A 91 1.53 5.27 9.27
CA PRO A 91 0.63 5.41 10.41
C PRO A 91 -0.12 6.74 10.38
N ILE A 92 -1.43 6.71 10.64
CA ILE A 92 -2.28 7.89 10.54
C ILE A 92 -2.39 8.59 11.90
N GLN A 93 -1.84 9.80 11.97
CA GLN A 93 -2.09 10.71 13.08
C GLN A 93 -3.41 11.47 12.83
N SER A 94 -4.23 11.64 13.87
CA SER A 94 -5.55 12.27 13.74
C SER A 94 -5.51 13.71 13.22
N ASN A 95 -4.44 14.47 13.50
CA ASN A 95 -4.24 15.84 12.99
C ASN A 95 -3.82 15.90 11.51
N LYS A 96 -3.48 14.76 10.89
CA LYS A 96 -3.09 14.67 9.47
C LYS A 96 -4.20 14.16 8.55
N THR A 97 -5.33 13.70 9.11
CA THR A 97 -6.43 13.10 8.33
C THR A 97 -6.99 14.02 7.26
N ARG A 98 -7.06 15.35 7.50
CA ARG A 98 -7.54 16.32 6.51
C ARG A 98 -6.64 16.36 5.27
N ALA A 99 -5.34 16.51 5.46
CA ALA A 99 -4.39 16.56 4.36
C ALA A 99 -4.37 15.22 3.58
N ILE A 100 -4.46 14.09 4.29
CA ILE A 100 -4.55 12.76 3.67
C ILE A 100 -5.84 12.66 2.84
N ALA A 101 -6.99 13.01 3.41
CA ALA A 101 -8.28 12.93 2.72
C ALA A 101 -8.37 13.82 1.48
N GLN A 102 -7.65 14.94 1.45
CA GLN A 102 -7.66 15.88 0.33
C GLN A 102 -6.71 15.52 -0.81
N ALA A 103 -5.59 14.84 -0.51
CA ALA A 103 -4.51 14.67 -1.47
C ALA A 103 -4.34 13.23 -2.00
N PHE A 104 -4.73 12.21 -1.25
CA PHE A 104 -4.48 10.83 -1.65
C PHE A 104 -5.68 10.17 -2.33
N ASP A 105 -5.41 9.18 -3.18
CA ASP A 105 -6.43 8.34 -3.83
C ASP A 105 -6.75 7.10 -2.99
N TRP A 106 -5.77 6.66 -2.21
CA TRP A 106 -5.83 5.48 -1.36
C TRP A 106 -5.25 5.74 0.03
N VAL A 107 -5.88 5.10 1.03
CA VAL A 107 -5.34 5.03 2.40
C VAL A 107 -5.37 3.58 2.84
N GLN A 108 -4.20 2.98 3.09
CA GLN A 108 -4.10 1.54 3.39
C GLN A 108 -3.95 1.21 4.87
N SER A 109 -3.81 2.20 5.73
CA SER A 109 -3.46 2.03 7.15
C SER A 109 -4.58 2.44 8.11
N VAL A 110 -5.84 2.27 7.70
CA VAL A 110 -6.98 2.52 8.59
C VAL A 110 -7.10 1.38 9.60
N ASP A 111 -6.95 1.70 10.88
CA ASP A 111 -6.91 0.72 11.98
C ASP A 111 -8.03 0.90 13.02
N ARG A 112 -8.82 1.97 12.94
CA ARG A 112 -9.90 2.30 13.87
C ARG A 112 -10.96 3.21 13.26
N LEU A 113 -12.20 3.09 13.74
CA LEU A 113 -13.35 3.80 13.20
C LEU A 113 -13.17 5.32 13.21
N LYS A 114 -12.65 5.90 14.31
CA LYS A 114 -12.42 7.34 14.43
C LYS A 114 -11.56 7.93 13.29
N ILE A 115 -10.60 7.18 12.78
CA ILE A 115 -9.77 7.62 11.63
C ILE A 115 -10.60 7.58 10.36
N ALA A 116 -11.37 6.51 10.12
CA ALA A 116 -12.23 6.39 8.95
C ALA A 116 -13.29 7.51 8.91
N GLU A 117 -13.95 7.78 10.02
CA GLU A 117 -14.92 8.87 10.15
C GLU A 117 -14.31 10.23 9.78
N ARG A 118 -13.14 10.56 10.33
CA ARG A 118 -12.45 11.81 10.00
C ARG A 118 -12.05 11.90 8.52
N LEU A 119 -11.60 10.80 7.92
CA LEU A 119 -11.29 10.77 6.49
C LEU A 119 -12.56 11.00 5.65
N ALA A 120 -13.67 10.36 6.01
CA ALA A 120 -14.97 10.52 5.36
C ALA A 120 -15.50 11.97 5.44
N GLU A 121 -15.48 12.56 6.63
CA GLU A 121 -15.92 13.94 6.86
C GLU A 121 -15.06 14.96 6.10
N GLN A 122 -13.76 14.69 6.00
CA GLN A 122 -12.77 15.63 5.46
C GLN A 122 -12.48 15.43 3.96
N ARG A 123 -13.01 14.35 3.34
CA ARG A 123 -12.91 14.13 1.89
C ARG A 123 -13.77 15.14 1.16
N PRO A 124 -13.21 15.99 0.28
CA PRO A 124 -13.99 16.95 -0.52
C PRO A 124 -15.02 16.25 -1.41
N ALA A 125 -16.21 16.84 -1.53
CA ALA A 125 -17.31 16.27 -2.30
C ALA A 125 -17.04 16.22 -3.81
N ASN A 126 -16.17 17.09 -4.31
CA ASN A 126 -15.76 17.15 -5.72
C ASN A 126 -14.66 16.14 -6.09
N LEU A 127 -14.10 15.43 -5.11
CA LEU A 127 -13.11 14.37 -5.36
C LEU A 127 -13.80 13.00 -5.44
N PRO A 128 -13.22 12.05 -6.19
CA PRO A 128 -13.66 10.64 -6.17
C PRO A 128 -13.67 10.08 -4.75
N LEU A 129 -14.43 9.00 -4.53
CA LEU A 129 -14.41 8.29 -3.25
C LEU A 129 -12.98 7.89 -2.88
N LEU A 130 -12.59 8.13 -1.64
CA LEU A 130 -11.29 7.71 -1.12
C LEU A 130 -11.28 6.20 -0.93
N ASN A 131 -10.41 5.49 -1.64
CA ASN A 131 -10.25 4.05 -1.45
C ASN A 131 -9.53 3.78 -0.13
N VAL A 132 -10.09 2.91 0.70
CA VAL A 132 -9.51 2.59 2.01
C VAL A 132 -9.32 1.08 2.16
N LEU A 133 -8.18 0.71 2.78
CA LEU A 133 -7.94 -0.64 3.28
C LEU A 133 -7.86 -0.60 4.81
N LEU A 134 -8.36 -1.64 5.46
CA LEU A 134 -8.17 -1.81 6.88
C LEU A 134 -6.82 -2.49 7.13
N GLN A 135 -5.99 -1.87 7.94
CA GLN A 135 -4.76 -2.51 8.39
C GLN A 135 -5.09 -3.48 9.52
N VAL A 136 -4.75 -4.76 9.33
CA VAL A 136 -4.99 -5.82 10.31
C VAL A 136 -3.68 -6.27 10.96
N ASN A 137 -3.68 -6.42 12.28
CA ASN A 137 -2.58 -6.96 13.07
C ASN A 137 -2.68 -8.50 13.12
N VAL A 138 -2.11 -9.17 12.13
CA VAL A 138 -2.13 -10.65 12.04
C VAL A 138 -1.09 -11.34 12.92
N SER A 139 -0.11 -10.60 13.41
CA SER A 139 0.94 -11.14 14.29
C SER A 139 0.50 -11.27 15.76
N GLY A 140 -0.57 -10.54 16.15
CA GLY A 140 -1.05 -10.52 17.53
C GLY A 140 -0.13 -9.78 18.53
N GLU A 141 0.92 -9.12 18.03
CA GLU A 141 1.83 -8.33 18.85
C GLU A 141 1.20 -6.98 19.20
N ALA A 142 1.04 -6.68 20.49
CA ALA A 142 0.43 -5.43 20.96
C ALA A 142 1.15 -4.16 20.48
N SER A 143 2.43 -4.25 20.13
CA SER A 143 3.26 -3.15 19.63
C SER A 143 3.02 -2.83 18.14
N LYS A 144 2.31 -3.70 17.39
CA LYS A 144 2.07 -3.51 15.96
C LYS A 144 0.74 -2.83 15.69
N ALA A 145 0.78 -1.88 14.77
CA ALA A 145 -0.41 -1.18 14.29
C ALA A 145 -1.35 -2.12 13.53
N GLY A 146 -2.63 -1.84 13.61
CA GLY A 146 -3.68 -2.58 12.92
C GLY A 146 -4.79 -3.03 13.87
N VAL A 147 -5.98 -3.20 13.34
CA VAL A 147 -7.13 -3.73 14.09
C VAL A 147 -6.89 -5.20 14.43
N ALA A 148 -7.31 -5.63 15.60
CA ALA A 148 -7.26 -7.03 15.99
C ALA A 148 -8.22 -7.87 15.11
N PRO A 149 -7.86 -9.12 14.77
CA PRO A 149 -8.67 -9.97 13.89
C PRO A 149 -10.13 -10.16 14.33
N ASP A 150 -10.37 -10.25 15.64
CA ASP A 150 -11.71 -10.39 16.24
C ASP A 150 -12.57 -9.12 16.14
N GLN A 151 -11.96 -7.95 16.01
CA GLN A 151 -12.65 -6.66 15.82
C GLN A 151 -12.83 -6.27 14.37
N LEU A 152 -12.21 -7.01 13.43
CA LEU A 152 -12.13 -6.63 12.04
C LEU A 152 -13.50 -6.54 11.36
N SER A 153 -14.38 -7.52 11.53
CA SER A 153 -15.71 -7.55 10.88
C SER A 153 -16.57 -6.38 11.33
N GLN A 154 -16.55 -6.04 12.62
CA GLN A 154 -17.27 -4.89 13.15
C GLN A 154 -16.75 -3.58 12.55
N LEU A 155 -15.43 -3.39 12.51
CA LEU A 155 -14.83 -2.20 11.91
C LEU A 155 -15.15 -2.11 10.41
N ALA A 156 -15.04 -3.23 9.69
CA ALA A 156 -15.29 -3.28 8.26
C ALA A 156 -16.74 -2.92 7.91
N ALA A 157 -17.71 -3.47 8.64
CA ALA A 157 -19.12 -3.13 8.48
C ALA A 157 -19.37 -1.63 8.72
N ALA A 158 -18.82 -1.05 9.79
CA ALA A 158 -18.96 0.37 10.08
C ALA A 158 -18.32 1.25 8.99
N VAL A 159 -17.11 0.93 8.54
CA VAL A 159 -16.39 1.71 7.51
C VAL A 159 -17.08 1.62 6.14
N ALA A 160 -17.67 0.47 5.79
CA ALA A 160 -18.39 0.29 4.53
C ALA A 160 -19.60 1.21 4.37
N HIS A 161 -20.18 1.71 5.46
CA HIS A 161 -21.32 2.64 5.46
C HIS A 161 -20.92 4.12 5.48
N LEU A 162 -19.64 4.44 5.65
CA LEU A 162 -19.20 5.83 5.69
C LEU A 162 -19.27 6.49 4.30
N PRO A 163 -19.83 7.72 4.21
CA PRO A 163 -19.90 8.44 2.95
C PRO A 163 -18.49 8.82 2.47
N ARG A 164 -18.33 9.00 1.15
CA ARG A 164 -17.09 9.44 0.51
C ARG A 164 -15.89 8.50 0.69
N LEU A 165 -16.07 7.35 1.36
CA LEU A 165 -15.10 6.26 1.39
C LEU A 165 -15.58 5.07 0.54
N ARG A 166 -14.61 4.32 0.05
CA ARG A 166 -14.84 3.02 -0.56
C ARG A 166 -13.94 2.00 0.12
N LEU A 167 -14.52 1.13 0.94
CA LEU A 167 -13.77 0.00 1.51
C LEU A 167 -13.40 -0.97 0.39
N ARG A 168 -12.09 -1.20 0.20
CA ARG A 168 -11.54 -2.04 -0.86
C ARG A 168 -10.94 -3.34 -0.33
N GLY A 169 -10.68 -3.45 0.96
CA GLY A 169 -10.13 -4.67 1.52
C GLY A 169 -9.18 -4.49 2.68
N LEU A 170 -8.13 -5.30 2.71
CA LEU A 170 -7.19 -5.38 3.83
C LEU A 170 -5.76 -5.02 3.44
N MET A 171 -5.02 -4.52 4.40
CA MET A 171 -3.57 -4.38 4.36
C MET A 171 -2.95 -5.07 5.57
N ALA A 172 -1.86 -5.81 5.37
CA ALA A 172 -1.10 -6.41 6.47
C ALA A 172 0.40 -6.24 6.28
N ILE A 173 1.10 -6.06 7.40
CA ILE A 173 2.56 -6.07 7.50
C ILE A 173 2.91 -7.09 8.58
N PRO A 174 3.06 -8.38 8.25
CA PRO A 174 3.49 -9.39 9.21
C PRO A 174 4.86 -9.09 9.81
N ALA A 175 5.23 -9.84 10.85
CA ALA A 175 6.59 -9.81 11.37
C ALA A 175 7.57 -10.22 10.27
N PRO A 176 8.78 -9.61 10.22
CA PRO A 176 9.85 -10.11 9.36
C PRO A 176 10.12 -11.59 9.68
N GLU A 177 10.17 -12.40 8.65
CA GLU A 177 10.41 -13.83 8.76
C GLU A 177 11.27 -14.28 7.59
N THR A 178 12.21 -15.17 7.80
CA THR A 178 13.08 -15.72 6.76
C THR A 178 12.61 -17.09 6.26
N ASP A 179 11.86 -17.80 7.09
CA ASP A 179 11.28 -19.09 6.72
C ASP A 179 10.03 -18.88 5.85
N VAL A 180 10.08 -19.39 4.62
CA VAL A 180 9.03 -19.21 3.60
C VAL A 180 7.67 -19.78 4.07
N GLU A 181 7.66 -20.91 4.77
CA GLU A 181 6.40 -21.50 5.23
C GLU A 181 5.76 -20.66 6.32
N ARG A 182 6.56 -20.05 7.21
CA ARG A 182 6.06 -19.11 8.22
C ARG A 182 5.58 -17.81 7.61
N GLN A 183 6.27 -17.28 6.58
CA GLN A 183 5.78 -16.15 5.79
C GLN A 183 4.39 -16.47 5.21
N ARG A 184 4.25 -17.63 4.56
CA ARG A 184 2.99 -18.09 3.96
C ARG A 184 1.87 -18.21 5.00
N LEU A 185 2.16 -18.77 6.18
CA LEU A 185 1.16 -18.88 7.25
C LEU A 185 0.59 -17.52 7.68
N ALA A 186 1.43 -16.49 7.79
CA ALA A 186 0.99 -15.14 8.14
C ALA A 186 0.10 -14.53 7.04
N PHE A 187 0.47 -14.71 5.77
CA PHE A 187 -0.33 -14.25 4.63
C PHE A 187 -1.62 -15.05 4.46
N ALA A 188 -1.60 -16.36 4.68
CA ALA A 188 -2.80 -17.21 4.65
C ALA A 188 -3.82 -16.78 5.72
N ARG A 189 -3.36 -16.41 6.93
CA ARG A 189 -4.24 -15.84 7.96
C ARG A 189 -4.89 -14.54 7.48
N THR A 190 -4.13 -13.66 6.84
CA THR A 190 -4.68 -12.41 6.27
C THR A 190 -5.70 -12.69 5.18
N ASN A 191 -5.43 -13.64 4.29
CA ASN A 191 -6.36 -14.04 3.24
C ASN A 191 -7.64 -14.67 3.81
N LYS A 192 -7.52 -15.46 4.87
CA LYS A 192 -8.71 -16.01 5.56
C LYS A 192 -9.64 -14.91 6.04
N LEU A 193 -9.11 -13.88 6.68
CA LEU A 193 -9.89 -12.70 7.13
C LEU A 193 -10.51 -11.95 5.94
N PHE A 194 -9.77 -11.77 4.87
CA PHE A 194 -10.28 -11.14 3.65
C PHE A 194 -11.46 -11.92 3.04
N ARG A 195 -11.33 -13.25 2.97
CA ARG A 195 -12.42 -14.13 2.49
C ARG A 195 -13.63 -14.10 3.41
N GLN A 196 -13.42 -13.99 4.73
CA GLN A 196 -14.49 -13.83 5.71
C GLN A 196 -15.30 -12.55 5.44
N LEU A 197 -14.64 -11.39 5.26
CA LEU A 197 -15.34 -10.14 4.92
C LEU A 197 -16.19 -10.27 3.64
N ARG A 198 -15.69 -10.99 2.64
CA ARG A 198 -16.45 -11.28 1.41
C ARG A 198 -17.66 -12.18 1.67
N ALA A 199 -17.51 -13.19 2.51
CA ALA A 199 -18.60 -14.08 2.91
C ALA A 199 -19.69 -13.34 3.72
N GLU A 200 -19.30 -12.29 4.46
CA GLU A 200 -20.19 -11.37 5.17
C GLU A 200 -20.89 -10.36 4.22
N GLY A 201 -20.65 -10.46 2.90
CA GLY A 201 -21.32 -9.61 1.88
C GLY A 201 -20.59 -8.30 1.55
N LEU A 202 -19.42 -8.04 2.12
CA LEU A 202 -18.65 -6.83 1.82
C LEU A 202 -17.99 -6.93 0.45
N LYS A 203 -18.11 -5.86 -0.35
CA LYS A 203 -17.54 -5.77 -1.70
C LYS A 203 -16.07 -5.38 -1.65
N VAL A 204 -15.23 -6.29 -1.14
CA VAL A 204 -13.78 -6.08 -1.04
C VAL A 204 -13.04 -6.90 -2.10
N ASP A 205 -12.02 -6.29 -2.72
CA ASP A 205 -11.29 -6.83 -3.88
C ASP A 205 -9.77 -6.65 -3.79
N VAL A 206 -9.26 -5.92 -2.79
CA VAL A 206 -7.83 -5.66 -2.64
C VAL A 206 -7.29 -6.29 -1.36
N LEU A 207 -6.26 -7.12 -1.53
CA LEU A 207 -5.47 -7.70 -0.45
C LEU A 207 -4.02 -7.22 -0.61
N SER A 208 -3.67 -6.16 0.12
CA SER A 208 -2.36 -5.52 0.07
C SER A 208 -1.43 -6.12 1.12
N MET A 209 -0.51 -6.97 0.67
CA MET A 209 0.49 -7.64 1.50
C MET A 209 1.67 -8.10 0.64
N GLY A 210 2.83 -8.28 1.26
CA GLY A 210 4.07 -8.63 0.57
C GLY A 210 4.94 -7.42 0.23
N MET A 211 6.24 -7.59 0.47
CA MET A 211 7.31 -6.64 0.25
C MET A 211 8.43 -7.28 -0.57
N SER A 212 9.61 -6.65 -0.66
CA SER A 212 10.71 -7.11 -1.52
C SER A 212 11.18 -8.55 -1.23
N ASP A 213 11.13 -8.97 0.04
CA ASP A 213 11.74 -10.22 0.51
C ASP A 213 10.72 -11.37 0.65
N ASP A 214 9.40 -11.07 0.54
CA ASP A 214 8.34 -12.03 0.79
C ASP A 214 7.18 -11.95 -0.24
N LEU A 215 7.41 -11.25 -1.37
CA LEU A 215 6.36 -11.04 -2.38
C LEU A 215 5.86 -12.35 -3.00
N GLU A 216 6.73 -13.34 -3.20
CA GLU A 216 6.37 -14.64 -3.76
C GLU A 216 5.42 -15.39 -2.81
N ALA A 217 5.73 -15.42 -1.53
CA ALA A 217 4.88 -16.01 -0.49
C ALA A 217 3.53 -15.28 -0.40
N ALA A 218 3.54 -13.95 -0.43
CA ALA A 218 2.32 -13.14 -0.40
C ALA A 218 1.43 -13.40 -1.62
N ILE A 219 2.01 -13.48 -2.82
CA ILE A 219 1.27 -13.76 -4.06
C ILE A 219 0.68 -15.18 -4.04
N ALA A 220 1.43 -16.17 -3.57
CA ALA A 220 0.95 -17.54 -3.41
C ALA A 220 -0.28 -17.60 -2.48
N GLU A 221 -0.30 -16.78 -1.44
CA GLU A 221 -1.41 -16.68 -0.49
C GLU A 221 -2.47 -15.64 -0.86
N GLY A 222 -2.48 -15.16 -2.12
CA GLY A 222 -3.60 -14.41 -2.67
C GLY A 222 -3.45 -12.89 -2.65
N ALA A 223 -2.25 -12.33 -2.39
CA ALA A 223 -2.04 -10.88 -2.53
C ALA A 223 -2.50 -10.36 -3.89
N THR A 224 -3.24 -9.26 -3.91
CA THR A 224 -3.63 -8.54 -5.13
C THR A 224 -2.83 -7.25 -5.32
N MET A 225 -2.07 -6.86 -4.29
CA MET A 225 -1.16 -5.72 -4.32
C MET A 225 0.08 -6.03 -3.48
N VAL A 226 1.26 -5.85 -4.07
CA VAL A 226 2.56 -5.92 -3.37
C VAL A 226 3.17 -4.53 -3.26
N ARG A 227 3.85 -4.23 -2.14
CA ARG A 227 4.41 -2.91 -1.81
C ARG A 227 5.93 -2.98 -1.79
N ILE A 228 6.57 -2.50 -2.84
CA ILE A 228 7.99 -2.68 -3.07
C ILE A 228 8.72 -1.34 -3.08
N GLY A 229 9.75 -1.20 -2.26
CA GLY A 229 10.62 -0.02 -2.20
C GLY A 229 12.05 -0.35 -2.61
N THR A 230 12.75 -1.09 -1.76
CA THR A 230 14.20 -1.36 -1.90
C THR A 230 14.56 -2.04 -3.22
N ALA A 231 13.75 -2.97 -3.70
CA ALA A 231 14.03 -3.65 -4.98
C ALA A 231 13.85 -2.72 -6.21
N ILE A 232 13.14 -1.59 -6.08
CA ILE A 232 12.99 -0.59 -7.14
C ILE A 232 14.06 0.50 -7.00
N PHE A 233 14.11 1.14 -5.84
CA PHE A 233 14.84 2.39 -5.61
C PHE A 233 16.23 2.20 -4.95
N GLY A 234 16.54 0.97 -4.54
CA GLY A 234 17.77 0.68 -3.79
C GLY A 234 17.64 0.92 -2.29
N ALA A 235 18.77 0.74 -1.58
CA ALA A 235 18.85 1.00 -0.15
C ALA A 235 18.73 2.52 0.13
N ARG A 236 18.01 2.87 1.21
CA ARG A 236 17.93 4.27 1.64
C ARG A 236 19.26 4.74 2.18
N VAL A 237 19.65 5.96 1.82
CA VAL A 237 20.72 6.67 2.53
C VAL A 237 20.11 7.16 3.85
N PRO A 238 20.65 6.77 5.02
CA PRO A 238 20.17 7.29 6.30
C PRO A 238 20.28 8.82 6.28
N SER A 239 19.16 9.53 6.50
CA SER A 239 19.23 10.95 6.83
C SER A 239 19.91 11.08 8.19
N ARG A 240 21.06 11.76 8.22
CA ARG A 240 21.76 12.14 9.47
C ARG A 240 20.95 13.19 10.22
#